data_1f9ee840623b05e75eae50acd83218a2
#
_entry.id   1f9ee840623b05e75eae50acd83218a2
#
_cell.length_a   1.000
_cell.length_b   1.000
_cell.length_c   1.000
_cell.angle_alpha   90.00
_cell.angle_beta   90.00
_cell.angle_gamma   90.00
#
_symmetry.space_group_name_H-M   'P 1'
#
loop_
_entity.id
_entity.type
_entity.pdbx_description
1 polymer ?
#
loop_
_entity_poly.entity_id
_entity_poly.type
_entity_poly.pdbx_seq_one_letter_code
_entity_poly.pdbx_strand_id
1 'polypeptide(L)'
;MTNNARFGRIREFKVDTFQTMLIDELIPYVDANFRTMAKQSHRAMAGLSMGGMETKTITLNKPDVFAYYGLLSGGTYAPADIKDKSKVKLIFLSCGSKERPDGVKNAVIALKEAGFNAVSYVSENTAHEFLTWRRSLRELAPLLFQ
;
A
#
# COMPACT_ATOMS: atom_id res chain seq x y z
N MET A 1 7.94 -28.00 -16.91
CA MET A 1 7.15 -27.79 -15.68
C MET A 1 8.07 -27.48 -14.53
N THR A 2 7.81 -26.50 -13.68
CA THR A 2 8.38 -26.27 -12.34
C THR A 2 9.18 -25.03 -12.06
N ASN A 3 9.30 -24.06 -12.94
CA ASN A 3 9.97 -22.80 -12.56
C ASN A 3 9.03 -21.80 -11.85
N ASN A 4 7.71 -21.85 -12.07
CA ASN A 4 6.76 -20.91 -11.46
C ASN A 4 6.56 -21.13 -9.94
N ALA A 5 6.57 -22.38 -9.49
CA ALA A 5 6.39 -22.70 -8.08
C ALA A 5 7.59 -22.29 -7.21
N ARG A 6 8.79 -22.28 -7.80
CA ARG A 6 10.02 -21.90 -7.11
C ARG A 6 10.14 -20.38 -6.96
N PHE A 7 9.71 -19.65 -8.00
CA PHE A 7 9.64 -18.17 -7.93
C PHE A 7 8.54 -17.68 -6.99
N GLY A 8 7.39 -18.33 -6.93
CA GLY A 8 6.33 -18.02 -5.97
C GLY A 8 6.77 -18.18 -4.53
N ARG A 9 7.41 -19.29 -4.19
CA ARG A 9 7.92 -19.56 -2.83
C ARG A 9 9.03 -18.59 -2.39
N ILE A 10 9.91 -18.17 -3.29
CA ILE A 10 10.95 -17.18 -2.99
C ILE A 10 10.33 -15.79 -2.73
N ARG A 11 9.25 -15.47 -3.42
CA ARG A 11 8.53 -14.21 -3.26
C ARG A 11 7.80 -14.14 -1.91
N GLU A 12 7.08 -15.20 -1.54
CA GLU A 12 6.44 -15.35 -0.23
C GLU A 12 7.48 -15.27 0.89
N PHE A 13 8.58 -15.98 0.78
CA PHE A 13 9.65 -15.93 1.77
C PHE A 13 10.22 -14.52 1.97
N LYS A 14 10.40 -13.74 0.90
CA LYS A 14 10.90 -12.35 0.98
C LYS A 14 9.89 -11.42 1.64
N VAL A 15 8.60 -11.54 1.33
CA VAL A 15 7.56 -10.73 1.97
C VAL A 15 7.46 -11.05 3.45
N ASP A 16 7.43 -12.32 3.82
CA ASP A 16 7.38 -12.74 5.22
C ASP A 16 8.60 -12.26 6.01
N THR A 17 9.79 -12.35 5.42
CA THR A 17 11.03 -11.86 6.05
C THR A 17 11.00 -10.35 6.22
N PHE A 18 10.59 -9.61 5.19
CA PHE A 18 10.48 -8.16 5.27
C PHE A 18 9.38 -7.73 6.27
N GLN A 19 8.25 -8.41 6.29
CA GLN A 19 7.18 -8.17 7.25
C GLN A 19 7.68 -8.36 8.68
N THR A 20 8.35 -9.46 8.98
CA THR A 20 8.93 -9.75 10.31
C THR A 20 9.92 -8.67 10.72
N MET A 21 10.87 -8.32 9.85
CA MET A 21 11.84 -7.27 10.12
C MET A 21 11.14 -5.91 10.39
N LEU A 22 10.16 -5.55 9.58
CA LEU A 22 9.45 -4.26 9.70
C LEU A 22 8.65 -4.19 11.00
N ILE A 23 7.84 -5.22 11.26
CA ILE A 23 6.86 -5.21 12.36
C ILE A 23 7.48 -5.53 13.71
N ASP A 24 8.38 -6.52 13.76
CA ASP A 24 8.89 -7.07 15.02
C ASP A 24 10.21 -6.42 15.44
N GLU A 25 10.92 -5.76 14.53
CA GLU A 25 12.22 -5.16 14.81
C GLU A 25 12.25 -3.64 14.54
N LEU A 26 12.00 -3.22 13.30
CA LEU A 26 12.22 -1.82 12.89
C LEU A 26 11.22 -0.86 13.55
N ILE A 27 9.93 -1.14 13.51
CA ILE A 27 8.91 -0.27 14.14
C ILE A 27 9.16 -0.14 15.64
N PRO A 28 9.35 -1.24 16.42
CA PRO A 28 9.68 -1.14 17.84
C PRO A 28 10.95 -0.37 18.11
N TYR A 29 12.00 -0.57 17.31
CA TYR A 29 13.25 0.17 17.43
C TYR A 29 13.06 1.67 17.23
N VAL A 30 12.34 2.07 16.20
CA VAL A 30 12.06 3.48 15.88
C VAL A 30 11.19 4.11 16.97
N ASP A 31 10.15 3.42 17.41
CA ASP A 31 9.26 3.93 18.46
C ASP A 31 9.98 4.07 19.82
N ALA A 32 10.97 3.21 20.10
CA ALA A 32 11.75 3.28 21.34
C ALA A 32 12.85 4.35 21.33
N ASN A 33 13.39 4.71 20.16
CA ASN A 33 14.57 5.57 20.05
C ASN A 33 14.28 6.96 19.47
N PHE A 34 13.11 7.16 18.86
CA PHE A 34 12.74 8.42 18.24
C PHE A 34 11.40 8.91 18.76
N ARG A 35 11.19 10.19 18.64
CA ARG A 35 9.94 10.84 19.06
C ARG A 35 8.83 10.61 18.04
N THR A 36 8.18 9.45 18.12
CA THR A 36 7.08 9.03 17.27
C THR A 36 5.73 9.09 17.97
N MET A 37 4.67 9.12 17.18
CA MET A 37 3.32 8.84 17.64
C MET A 37 3.03 7.35 17.44
N ALA A 38 3.43 6.51 18.41
CA ALA A 38 3.45 5.04 18.32
C ALA A 38 2.03 4.42 18.38
N LYS A 39 1.15 4.83 17.46
CA LYS A 39 -0.24 4.35 17.36
C LYS A 39 -0.56 3.97 15.92
N GLN A 40 -1.37 2.94 15.73
CA GLN A 40 -1.87 2.49 14.42
C GLN A 40 -2.44 3.67 13.60
N SER A 41 -3.24 4.53 14.22
CA SER A 41 -3.87 5.68 13.58
C SER A 41 -2.90 6.78 13.09
N HIS A 42 -1.62 6.67 13.42
CA HIS A 42 -0.54 7.59 13.03
C HIS A 42 0.55 6.89 12.21
N ARG A 43 0.27 5.72 11.65
CA ARG A 43 1.19 5.02 10.76
C ARG A 43 0.59 4.86 9.37
N ALA A 44 1.40 5.16 8.37
CA ALA A 44 1.11 4.94 6.97
C ALA A 44 2.10 3.92 6.39
N MET A 45 1.64 3.11 5.45
CA MET A 45 2.51 2.28 4.63
C MET A 45 2.19 2.50 3.16
N ALA A 46 3.21 2.81 2.38
CA ALA A 46 3.09 2.98 0.95
C ALA A 46 4.29 2.35 0.23
N GLY A 47 4.05 1.85 -0.96
CA GLY A 47 5.11 1.26 -1.76
C GLY A 47 4.84 1.39 -3.26
N LEU A 48 5.91 1.42 -4.03
CA LEU A 48 5.86 1.44 -5.48
C LEU A 48 6.17 0.06 -6.06
N SER A 49 5.53 -0.29 -7.17
CA SER A 49 5.81 -1.53 -7.90
C SER A 49 5.72 -2.76 -6.97
N MET A 50 6.81 -3.51 -6.83
CA MET A 50 6.91 -4.63 -5.88
C MET A 50 6.64 -4.20 -4.44
N GLY A 51 7.14 -3.03 -4.02
CA GLY A 51 6.86 -2.47 -2.68
C GLY A 51 5.37 -2.17 -2.46
N GLY A 52 4.59 -1.89 -3.50
CA GLY A 52 3.13 -1.82 -3.43
C GLY A 52 2.51 -3.17 -3.13
N MET A 53 3.00 -4.24 -3.74
CA MET A 53 2.53 -5.61 -3.46
C MET A 53 2.87 -6.04 -2.02
N GLU A 54 4.06 -5.70 -1.54
CA GLU A 54 4.47 -5.91 -0.15
C GLU A 54 3.59 -5.11 0.81
N THR A 55 3.34 -3.83 0.50
CA THR A 55 2.42 -2.97 1.26
C THR A 55 1.04 -3.60 1.36
N LYS A 56 0.47 -4.06 0.24
CA LYS A 56 -0.84 -4.75 0.24
C LYS A 56 -0.81 -5.98 1.17
N THR A 57 0.18 -6.84 1.00
CA THR A 57 0.28 -8.08 1.79
C THR A 57 0.42 -7.78 3.29
N ILE A 58 1.31 -6.88 3.66
CA ILE A 58 1.60 -6.57 5.06
C ILE A 58 0.41 -5.88 5.73
N THR A 59 -0.23 -4.92 5.07
CA THR A 59 -1.39 -4.21 5.64
C THR A 59 -2.60 -5.13 5.83
N LEU A 60 -2.78 -6.13 4.96
CA LEU A 60 -3.84 -7.14 5.10
C LEU A 60 -3.51 -8.17 6.20
N ASN A 61 -2.24 -8.56 6.34
CA ASN A 61 -1.78 -9.50 7.37
C ASN A 61 -1.75 -8.85 8.77
N LYS A 62 -1.46 -7.57 8.84
CA LYS A 62 -1.25 -6.81 10.09
C LYS A 62 -2.13 -5.55 10.14
N PRO A 63 -3.47 -5.70 10.18
CA PRO A 63 -4.41 -4.57 10.09
C PRO A 63 -4.34 -3.62 11.29
N ASP A 64 -3.72 -4.05 12.40
CA ASP A 64 -3.59 -3.26 13.61
C ASP A 64 -2.34 -2.35 13.64
N VAL A 65 -1.55 -2.33 12.56
CA VAL A 65 -0.27 -1.60 12.54
C VAL A 65 -0.37 -0.28 11.78
N PHE A 66 -1.07 -0.25 10.66
CA PHE A 66 -1.17 0.91 9.76
C PHE A 66 -2.62 1.34 9.55
N ALA A 67 -2.86 2.63 9.36
CA ALA A 67 -4.19 3.18 9.07
C ALA A 67 -4.30 3.81 7.67
N TYR A 68 -3.19 4.10 7.03
CA TYR A 68 -3.12 4.73 5.71
C TYR A 68 -2.34 3.82 4.78
N TYR A 69 -2.94 3.47 3.64
CA TYR A 69 -2.39 2.53 2.67
C TYR A 69 -2.17 3.21 1.33
N GLY A 70 -0.98 3.08 0.75
CA GLY A 70 -0.64 3.63 -0.55
C GLY A 70 -0.04 2.60 -1.50
N LEU A 71 -0.71 2.33 -2.63
CA LEU A 71 -0.18 1.45 -3.68
C LEU A 71 0.12 2.30 -4.93
N LEU A 72 1.40 2.46 -5.25
CA LEU A 72 1.89 3.23 -6.38
C LEU A 72 2.35 2.25 -7.48
N SER A 73 1.56 2.09 -8.53
CA SER A 73 1.79 1.07 -9.56
C SER A 73 2.02 -0.34 -8.96
N GLY A 74 1.33 -0.65 -7.86
CA GLY A 74 1.56 -1.85 -7.05
C GLY A 74 0.32 -2.71 -6.82
N GLY A 75 -0.69 -2.57 -7.68
CA GLY A 75 -1.95 -3.30 -7.57
C GLY A 75 -3.07 -2.49 -6.94
N THR A 76 -4.09 -3.19 -6.47
CA THR A 76 -5.31 -2.60 -5.90
C THR A 76 -5.76 -3.39 -4.68
N TYR A 77 -6.67 -2.81 -3.88
CA TYR A 77 -7.47 -3.53 -2.88
C TYR A 77 -8.89 -3.73 -3.41
N ALA A 78 -9.48 -4.87 -3.08
CA ALA A 78 -10.92 -5.06 -3.14
C ALA A 78 -11.54 -4.79 -1.76
N PRO A 79 -12.80 -4.34 -1.66
CA PRO A 79 -13.46 -4.15 -0.36
C PRO A 79 -13.43 -5.40 0.53
N ALA A 80 -13.59 -6.58 -0.08
CA ALA A 80 -13.58 -7.86 0.63
C ALA A 80 -12.20 -8.26 1.19
N ASP A 81 -11.10 -7.66 0.73
CA ASP A 81 -9.77 -7.91 1.26
C ASP A 81 -9.62 -7.37 2.69
N ILE A 82 -10.39 -6.34 3.05
CA ILE A 82 -10.23 -5.59 4.29
C ILE A 82 -11.31 -6.01 5.30
N LYS A 83 -10.89 -6.69 6.36
CA LYS A 83 -11.78 -7.29 7.35
C LYS A 83 -12.42 -6.25 8.29
N ASP A 84 -11.69 -5.21 8.64
CA ASP A 84 -12.15 -4.16 9.55
C ASP A 84 -11.94 -2.78 8.94
N LYS A 85 -13.00 -2.24 8.36
CA LYS A 85 -13.01 -0.93 7.74
C LYS A 85 -12.72 0.20 8.73
N SER A 86 -13.10 0.06 9.98
CA SER A 86 -12.93 1.13 10.99
C SER A 86 -11.48 1.47 11.28
N LYS A 87 -10.57 0.56 10.98
CA LYS A 87 -9.12 0.73 11.16
C LYS A 87 -8.43 1.45 10.01
N VAL A 88 -9.07 1.56 8.84
CA VAL A 88 -8.47 2.13 7.63
C VAL A 88 -8.97 3.55 7.43
N LYS A 89 -8.07 4.51 7.52
CA LYS A 89 -8.39 5.94 7.35
C LYS A 89 -8.29 6.41 5.91
N LEU A 90 -7.39 5.83 5.12
CA LEU A 90 -7.19 6.18 3.72
C LEU A 90 -6.65 4.99 2.92
N ILE A 91 -7.18 4.80 1.72
CA ILE A 91 -6.59 3.95 0.69
C ILE A 91 -6.29 4.84 -0.52
N PHE A 92 -5.02 4.94 -0.88
CA PHE A 92 -4.55 5.68 -2.04
C PHE A 92 -4.01 4.71 -3.10
N LEU A 93 -4.56 4.75 -4.29
CA LEU A 93 -4.15 3.90 -5.41
C LEU A 93 -3.74 4.77 -6.58
N SER A 94 -2.57 4.52 -7.16
CA SER A 94 -2.09 5.29 -8.30
C SER A 94 -1.34 4.46 -9.34
N CYS A 95 -1.28 5.00 -10.55
CA CYS A 95 -0.46 4.47 -11.64
C CYS A 95 -0.21 5.55 -12.70
N GLY A 96 0.61 5.25 -13.69
CA GLY A 96 0.73 6.06 -14.91
C GLY A 96 -0.42 5.82 -15.88
N SER A 97 -0.77 6.83 -16.69
CA SER A 97 -1.84 6.70 -17.68
C SER A 97 -1.54 5.69 -18.78
N LYS A 98 -0.26 5.36 -18.99
CA LYS A 98 0.20 4.33 -19.93
C LYS A 98 0.29 2.93 -19.30
N GLU A 99 -0.11 2.77 -18.04
CA GLU A 99 -0.19 1.46 -17.38
C GLU A 99 -1.62 0.89 -17.48
N ARG A 100 -2.29 0.67 -16.34
CA ARG A 100 -3.67 0.15 -16.26
C ARG A 100 -4.57 1.07 -15.41
N PRO A 101 -4.81 2.31 -15.85
CA PRO A 101 -5.51 3.30 -15.03
C PRO A 101 -6.97 2.91 -14.71
N ASP A 102 -7.64 2.17 -15.58
CA ASP A 102 -9.03 1.73 -15.35
C ASP A 102 -9.13 0.78 -14.16
N GLY A 103 -8.14 -0.10 -13.99
CA GLY A 103 -8.09 -0.99 -12.82
C GLY A 103 -8.02 -0.22 -11.50
N VAL A 104 -7.20 0.82 -11.46
CA VAL A 104 -7.06 1.70 -10.28
C VAL A 104 -8.36 2.49 -10.03
N LYS A 105 -8.93 3.11 -11.07
CA LYS A 105 -10.17 3.88 -10.97
C LYS A 105 -11.35 3.02 -10.50
N ASN A 106 -11.53 1.84 -11.11
CA ASN A 106 -12.61 0.93 -10.78
C ASN A 106 -12.49 0.38 -9.34
N ALA A 107 -11.27 0.06 -8.90
CA ALA A 107 -11.04 -0.36 -7.53
C ALA A 107 -11.42 0.73 -6.52
N VAL A 108 -11.07 1.99 -6.79
CA VAL A 108 -11.44 3.11 -5.91
C VAL A 108 -12.95 3.34 -5.90
N ILE A 109 -13.64 3.20 -7.03
CA ILE A 109 -15.11 3.27 -7.08
C ILE A 109 -15.72 2.21 -6.15
N ALA A 110 -15.31 0.94 -6.29
CA ALA A 110 -15.80 -0.16 -5.45
C ALA A 110 -15.50 0.07 -3.96
N LEU A 111 -14.32 0.57 -3.62
CA LEU A 111 -13.95 0.90 -2.24
C LEU A 111 -14.83 2.03 -1.68
N LYS A 112 -15.10 3.08 -2.44
CA LYS A 112 -16.00 4.17 -2.02
C LYS A 112 -17.43 3.69 -1.83
N GLU A 113 -17.95 2.85 -2.72
CA GLU A 113 -19.29 2.24 -2.60
C GLU A 113 -19.40 1.38 -1.33
N ALA A 114 -18.31 0.72 -0.93
CA ALA A 114 -18.22 -0.01 0.33
C ALA A 114 -17.98 0.88 1.57
N GLY A 115 -17.88 2.20 1.39
CA GLY A 115 -17.76 3.19 2.46
C GLY A 115 -16.33 3.44 2.94
N PHE A 116 -15.30 3.11 2.15
CA PHE A 116 -13.91 3.48 2.44
C PHE A 116 -13.61 4.92 1.97
N ASN A 117 -12.74 5.60 2.68
CA ASN A 117 -12.07 6.80 2.17
C ASN A 117 -10.97 6.34 1.20
N ALA A 118 -11.26 6.37 -0.09
CA ALA A 118 -10.37 5.91 -1.13
C ALA A 118 -10.15 7.00 -2.19
N VAL A 119 -8.92 7.12 -2.66
CA VAL A 119 -8.50 8.12 -3.66
C VAL A 119 -7.70 7.43 -4.75
N SER A 120 -8.01 7.74 -6.02
CA SER A 120 -7.20 7.34 -7.16
C SER A 120 -6.44 8.52 -7.73
N TYR A 121 -5.22 8.27 -8.19
CA TYR A 121 -4.45 9.22 -8.96
C TYR A 121 -3.85 8.56 -10.21
N VAL A 122 -3.98 9.21 -11.35
CA VAL A 122 -3.38 8.77 -12.60
C VAL A 122 -2.39 9.83 -13.07
N SER A 123 -1.12 9.46 -13.15
CA SER A 123 -0.07 10.36 -13.65
C SER A 123 -0.12 10.41 -15.18
N GLU A 124 -0.52 11.56 -15.72
CA GLU A 124 -0.69 11.74 -17.15
C GLU A 124 0.61 11.63 -17.94
N ASN A 125 0.53 10.95 -19.10
CA ASN A 125 1.62 10.72 -20.04
C ASN A 125 2.83 9.96 -19.47
N THR A 126 2.63 9.18 -18.40
CA THR A 126 3.68 8.37 -17.77
C THR A 126 3.32 6.90 -17.72
N ALA A 127 4.35 6.05 -17.60
CA ALA A 127 4.26 4.60 -17.52
C ALA A 127 4.75 4.11 -16.14
N HIS A 128 5.28 2.89 -16.06
CA HIS A 128 5.87 2.29 -14.87
C HIS A 128 7.27 2.88 -14.62
N GLU A 129 7.34 4.09 -14.11
CA GLU A 129 8.56 4.89 -14.05
C GLU A 129 8.58 5.87 -12.87
N PHE A 130 9.77 6.40 -12.59
CA PHE A 130 10.02 7.24 -11.43
C PHE A 130 9.17 8.51 -11.40
N LEU A 131 8.92 9.11 -12.57
CA LEU A 131 8.08 10.31 -12.68
C LEU A 131 6.64 10.04 -12.19
N THR A 132 6.07 8.88 -12.53
CA THR A 132 4.77 8.42 -12.02
C THR A 132 4.77 8.38 -10.49
N TRP A 133 5.76 7.75 -9.90
CA TRP A 133 5.81 7.54 -8.46
C TRP A 133 6.09 8.80 -7.68
N ARG A 134 6.96 9.68 -8.19
CA ARG A 134 7.22 10.99 -7.59
C ARG A 134 5.96 11.87 -7.56
N ARG A 135 5.20 11.89 -8.66
CA ARG A 135 3.92 12.61 -8.73
C ARG A 135 2.89 11.98 -7.78
N SER A 136 2.79 10.65 -7.76
CA SER A 136 1.90 9.93 -6.86
C SER A 136 2.18 10.23 -5.39
N LEU A 137 3.46 10.27 -4.99
CA LEU A 137 3.83 10.61 -3.63
C LEU A 137 3.46 12.06 -3.28
N ARG A 138 3.61 13.00 -4.22
CA ARG A 138 3.18 14.38 -4.03
C ARG A 138 1.67 14.50 -3.76
N GLU A 139 0.86 13.69 -4.43
CA GLU A 139 -0.59 13.68 -4.22
C GLU A 139 -1.00 12.94 -2.94
N LEU A 140 -0.26 11.89 -2.56
CA LEU A 140 -0.52 11.13 -1.34
C LEU A 140 -0.17 11.90 -0.07
N ALA A 141 1.00 12.56 -0.04
CA ALA A 141 1.57 13.13 1.17
C ALA A 141 0.62 14.09 1.92
N PRO A 142 -0.07 15.03 1.27
CA PRO A 142 -0.98 15.95 1.96
C PRO A 142 -2.27 15.27 2.49
N LEU A 143 -2.56 14.05 2.10
CA LEU A 143 -3.73 13.29 2.55
C LEU A 143 -3.46 12.47 3.82
N LEU A 144 -2.19 12.35 4.21
CA LEU A 144 -1.80 11.56 5.38
C LEU A 144 -2.02 12.35 6.67
N PHE A 145 -2.48 11.64 7.68
CA PHE A 145 -2.60 12.14 9.06
C PHE A 145 -3.54 13.36 9.24
N GLN A 146 -4.54 13.47 8.35
CA GLN A 146 -5.60 14.49 8.44
C GLN A 146 -6.61 14.16 9.53
#